data_d4624e499bcb30b12127f70680adeb5d
#
_entry.id   d4624e499bcb30b12127f70680adeb5d
#
_cell.length_a   1.000
_cell.length_b   1.000
_cell.length_c   1.000
_cell.angle_alpha   90.00
_cell.angle_beta   90.00
_cell.angle_gamma   90.00
#
_symmetry.space_group_name_H-M   'P 1'
#
loop_
_entity.id
_entity.type
_entity.pdbx_description
1 polymer ?
#
loop_
_entity_poly.entity_id
_entity_poly.type
_entity_poly.pdbx_seq_one_letter_code
_entity_poly.pdbx_strand_id
1 'polypeptide(L)'
;MSRPAAEHLRRLASWWREPRLTPWVFAVLAALLFLRRPDALLAPQLWAEDGSVFLLGQDAAGAAALLEPYMGYLHTLPRLTAWAAANLLDVAWWPAFYNAVAFAVWLALLARIFSPRLTLPQKPWLAAGVLLA
;
A
#
# COMPACT_ATOMS: atom_id res chain seq x y z
N MET A 1 -14.92 -29.62 -22.40
CA MET A 1 -13.66 -29.61 -21.62
C MET A 1 -13.62 -30.89 -20.80
N SER A 2 -12.59 -31.75 -20.98
CA SER A 2 -12.49 -33.05 -20.27
C SER A 2 -12.29 -32.81 -18.77
N ARG A 3 -12.88 -33.67 -17.90
CA ARG A 3 -12.73 -33.59 -16.42
C ARG A 3 -11.27 -33.41 -15.95
N PRO A 4 -10.25 -34.09 -16.53
CA PRO A 4 -8.85 -33.93 -16.11
C PRO A 4 -8.28 -32.55 -16.39
N ALA A 5 -8.66 -31.87 -17.48
CA ALA A 5 -8.19 -30.52 -17.79
C ALA A 5 -8.74 -29.48 -16.80
N ALA A 6 -10.01 -29.63 -16.42
CA ALA A 6 -10.63 -28.75 -15.41
C ALA A 6 -10.00 -28.94 -14.02
N GLU A 7 -9.60 -30.15 -13.68
CA GLU A 7 -8.96 -30.45 -12.39
C GLU A 7 -7.52 -29.93 -12.35
N HIS A 8 -6.78 -30.05 -13.45
CA HIS A 8 -5.45 -29.46 -13.59
C HIS A 8 -5.47 -27.93 -13.46
N LEU A 9 -6.43 -27.27 -14.13
CA LEU A 9 -6.61 -25.81 -14.01
C LEU A 9 -7.01 -25.38 -12.59
N ARG A 10 -7.82 -26.17 -11.87
CA ARG A 10 -8.14 -25.91 -10.47
C ARG A 10 -6.92 -26.04 -9.56
N ARG A 11 -6.05 -27.01 -9.78
CA ARG A 11 -4.78 -27.16 -9.05
C ARG A 11 -3.84 -26.01 -9.32
N LEU A 12 -3.67 -25.61 -10.59
CA LEU A 12 -2.87 -24.44 -10.94
C LEU A 12 -3.45 -23.15 -10.35
N ALA A 13 -4.79 -23.04 -10.29
CA ALA A 13 -5.45 -21.87 -9.70
C ALA A 13 -5.43 -21.86 -8.16
N SER A 14 -4.97 -22.90 -7.50
CA SER A 14 -4.92 -22.98 -6.02
C SER A 14 -3.50 -22.96 -5.42
N TRP A 15 -2.47 -22.88 -6.26
CA TRP A 15 -1.07 -22.87 -5.79
C TRP A 15 -0.77 -21.77 -4.76
N TRP A 16 -1.43 -20.63 -4.89
CA TRP A 16 -1.29 -19.52 -3.94
C TRP A 16 -1.90 -19.80 -2.54
N ARG A 17 -2.67 -20.90 -2.40
CA ARG A 17 -3.21 -21.36 -1.11
C ARG A 17 -2.23 -22.20 -0.30
N GLU A 18 -1.16 -22.64 -0.93
CA GLU A 18 -0.12 -23.39 -0.27
C GLU A 18 0.60 -22.50 0.76
N PRO A 19 0.55 -22.83 2.07
CA PRO A 19 1.13 -21.98 3.13
C PRO A 19 2.62 -21.68 2.92
N ARG A 20 3.33 -22.60 2.27
CA ARG A 20 4.76 -22.47 1.99
C ARG A 20 5.06 -21.49 0.87
N LEU A 21 4.14 -21.26 -0.03
CA LEU A 21 4.32 -20.34 -1.18
C LEU A 21 3.86 -18.92 -0.86
N THR A 22 3.00 -18.74 0.14
CA THR A 22 2.47 -17.43 0.52
C THR A 22 3.56 -16.38 0.77
N PRO A 23 4.64 -16.63 1.53
CA PRO A 23 5.69 -15.64 1.75
C PRO A 23 6.45 -15.28 0.47
N TRP A 24 6.69 -16.25 -0.41
CA TRP A 24 7.37 -16.02 -1.69
C TRP A 24 6.50 -15.20 -2.66
N VAL A 25 5.21 -15.51 -2.71
CA VAL A 25 4.24 -14.71 -3.49
C VAL A 25 4.24 -13.28 -3.00
N PHE A 26 4.19 -13.09 -1.68
CA PHE A 26 4.23 -11.75 -1.09
C PHE A 26 5.55 -11.03 -1.39
N ALA A 27 6.69 -11.71 -1.31
CA ALA A 27 8.00 -11.15 -1.65
C ALA A 27 8.08 -10.71 -3.12
N VAL A 28 7.56 -11.53 -4.04
CA VAL A 28 7.48 -11.18 -5.47
C VAL A 28 6.59 -9.97 -5.69
N LEU A 29 5.41 -9.92 -5.05
CA LEU A 29 4.50 -8.78 -5.16
C LEU A 29 5.12 -7.49 -4.59
N ALA A 30 5.82 -7.59 -3.47
CA ALA A 30 6.55 -6.47 -2.89
C ALA A 30 7.66 -5.97 -3.81
N ALA A 31 8.41 -6.89 -4.43
CA ALA A 31 9.43 -6.55 -5.41
C ALA A 31 8.84 -5.88 -6.66
N LEU A 32 7.72 -6.39 -7.18
CA LEU A 32 7.03 -5.79 -8.31
C LEU A 32 6.48 -4.39 -7.98
N LEU A 33 5.93 -4.21 -6.78
CA LEU A 33 5.48 -2.92 -6.30
C LEU A 33 6.64 -1.92 -6.22
N PHE A 34 7.79 -2.34 -5.69
CA PHE A 34 8.99 -1.52 -5.66
C PHE A 34 9.49 -1.18 -7.08
N LEU A 35 9.59 -2.19 -7.96
CA LEU A 35 10.09 -2.00 -9.33
C LEU A 35 9.19 -1.12 -10.19
N ARG A 36 7.92 -1.02 -9.85
CA ARG A 36 6.97 -0.12 -10.52
C ARG A 36 7.36 1.36 -10.34
N ARG A 37 7.75 1.76 -9.14
CA ARG A 37 8.11 3.12 -8.76
C ARG A 37 9.31 3.12 -7.80
N PRO A 38 10.50 2.70 -8.26
CA PRO A 38 11.69 2.66 -7.40
C PRO A 38 12.09 4.06 -6.92
N ASP A 39 11.83 5.09 -7.72
CA ASP A 39 12.04 6.51 -7.40
C ASP A 39 11.31 6.92 -6.13
N ALA A 40 10.13 6.37 -5.85
CA ALA A 40 9.37 6.68 -4.66
C ALA A 40 10.13 6.38 -3.35
N LEU A 41 11.03 5.40 -3.35
CA LEU A 41 11.85 5.06 -2.18
C LEU A 41 13.31 5.48 -2.32
N LEU A 42 13.87 5.52 -3.55
CA LEU A 42 15.28 5.85 -3.77
C LEU A 42 15.55 7.36 -3.92
N ALA A 43 14.54 8.11 -4.40
CA ALA A 43 14.60 9.57 -4.52
C ALA A 43 13.24 10.17 -4.09
N PRO A 44 12.84 9.99 -2.82
CA PRO A 44 11.49 10.29 -2.35
C PRO A 44 11.18 11.76 -2.44
N GLN A 45 9.97 12.09 -2.90
CA GLN A 45 9.43 13.43 -2.97
C GLN A 45 8.05 13.46 -2.33
N LEU A 46 7.68 14.62 -1.78
CA LEU A 46 6.30 14.85 -1.35
C LEU A 46 5.42 15.01 -2.58
N TRP A 47 4.28 14.35 -2.54
CA TRP A 47 3.30 14.45 -3.62
C TRP A 47 2.32 15.58 -3.30
N ALA A 48 1.97 16.37 -4.33
CA ALA A 48 0.91 17.38 -4.34
C ALA A 48 0.48 17.90 -2.94
N GLU A 49 -0.58 17.35 -2.38
CA GLU A 49 -1.19 17.78 -1.13
C GLU A 49 -0.40 17.38 0.12
N ASP A 50 0.52 16.43 0.05
CA ASP A 50 1.27 15.96 1.23
C ASP A 50 2.05 17.11 1.87
N GLY A 51 2.73 17.93 1.07
CA GLY A 51 3.44 19.11 1.53
C GLY A 51 2.52 20.30 1.77
N SER A 52 1.74 20.67 0.73
CA SER A 52 1.00 21.95 0.70
C SER A 52 -0.26 21.97 1.57
N VAL A 53 -0.83 20.82 1.88
CA VAL A 53 -2.06 20.71 2.68
C VAL A 53 -1.81 20.05 4.02
N PHE A 54 -1.25 18.83 4.01
CA PHE A 54 -1.20 18.05 5.24
C PHE A 54 -0.04 18.47 6.16
N LEU A 55 1.18 18.65 5.63
CA LEU A 55 2.31 19.11 6.45
C LEU A 55 2.18 20.58 6.86
N LEU A 56 1.82 21.47 5.93
CA LEU A 56 1.59 22.87 6.29
C LEU A 56 0.41 23.04 7.26
N GLY A 57 -0.67 22.26 7.07
CA GLY A 57 -1.78 22.24 8.02
C GLY A 57 -1.36 21.74 9.40
N GLN A 58 -0.48 20.76 9.48
CA GLN A 58 0.08 20.25 10.73
C GLN A 58 0.95 21.30 11.42
N ASP A 59 1.78 22.02 10.67
CA ASP A 59 2.62 23.12 11.19
C ASP A 59 1.77 24.26 11.74
N ALA A 60 0.70 24.63 11.03
CA ALA A 60 -0.18 25.74 11.40
C ALA A 60 -1.10 25.43 12.59
N ALA A 61 -1.69 24.24 12.66
CA ALA A 61 -2.75 23.87 13.60
C ALA A 61 -2.36 22.77 14.62
N GLY A 62 -1.16 22.19 14.49
CA GLY A 62 -0.70 21.13 15.38
C GLY A 62 -1.65 19.92 15.38
N ALA A 63 -1.94 19.37 16.56
CA ALA A 63 -2.82 18.20 16.68
C ALA A 63 -4.26 18.47 16.21
N ALA A 64 -4.73 19.71 16.16
CA ALA A 64 -6.05 20.04 15.64
C ALA A 64 -6.19 19.74 14.15
N ALA A 65 -5.10 19.79 13.38
CA ALA A 65 -5.05 19.41 11.98
C ALA A 65 -5.55 17.96 11.71
N LEU A 66 -5.43 17.07 12.68
CA LEU A 66 -5.91 15.68 12.55
C LEU A 66 -7.42 15.58 12.28
N LEU A 67 -8.19 16.55 12.77
CA LEU A 67 -9.65 16.59 12.63
C LEU A 67 -10.13 17.59 11.57
N GLU A 68 -9.23 18.28 10.92
CA GLU A 68 -9.56 19.27 9.90
C GLU A 68 -9.92 18.60 8.58
N PRO A 69 -11.13 18.79 8.03
CA PRO A 69 -11.50 18.21 6.75
C PRO A 69 -10.78 18.91 5.59
N TYR A 70 -10.45 18.16 4.55
CA TYR A 70 -9.99 18.67 3.27
C TYR A 70 -10.89 18.15 2.17
N MET A 71 -11.38 19.04 1.30
CA MET A 71 -12.35 18.72 0.23
C MET A 71 -13.59 17.96 0.72
N GLY A 72 -14.03 18.23 1.97
CA GLY A 72 -15.20 17.61 2.58
C GLY A 72 -14.97 16.24 3.24
N TYR A 73 -13.74 15.75 3.28
CA TYR A 73 -13.38 14.45 3.86
C TYR A 73 -12.28 14.57 4.92
N LEU A 74 -12.34 13.67 5.92
CA LEU A 74 -11.21 13.48 6.84
C LEU A 74 -10.17 12.58 6.16
N HIS A 75 -9.05 13.16 5.77
CA HIS A 75 -7.92 12.44 5.20
C HIS A 75 -7.05 11.87 6.33
N THR A 76 -7.62 10.93 7.10
CA THR A 76 -7.02 10.44 8.35
C THR A 76 -5.60 9.93 8.18
N LEU A 77 -5.35 9.11 7.15
CA LEU A 77 -4.02 8.54 6.94
C LEU A 77 -2.97 9.62 6.58
N PRO A 78 -3.17 10.48 5.57
CA PRO A 78 -2.24 11.58 5.28
C PRO A 78 -2.01 12.51 6.48
N ARG A 79 -3.05 12.83 7.25
CA ARG A 79 -2.92 13.69 8.44
C ARG A 79 -2.16 13.03 9.58
N LEU A 80 -2.40 11.74 9.85
CA LEU A 80 -1.59 10.97 10.81
C LEU A 80 -0.13 10.86 10.36
N THR A 81 0.10 10.71 9.06
CA THR A 81 1.45 10.68 8.49
C THR A 81 2.13 12.04 8.67
N ALA A 82 1.43 13.16 8.40
CA ALA A 82 1.93 14.52 8.64
C ALA A 82 2.27 14.75 10.11
N TRP A 83 1.35 14.38 11.00
CA TRP A 83 1.56 14.49 12.43
C TRP A 83 2.78 13.70 12.91
N ALA A 84 2.90 12.44 12.48
CA ALA A 84 4.03 11.59 12.84
C ALA A 84 5.35 12.13 12.27
N ALA A 85 5.37 12.55 11.01
CA ALA A 85 6.54 13.14 10.37
C ALA A 85 7.02 14.39 11.13
N ALA A 86 6.12 15.33 11.40
CA ALA A 86 6.44 16.60 12.05
C ALA A 86 6.90 16.46 13.51
N ASN A 87 6.41 15.45 14.23
CA ASN A 87 6.73 15.28 15.65
C ASN A 87 7.87 14.29 15.92
N LEU A 88 8.18 13.39 14.98
CA LEU A 88 9.11 12.28 15.22
C LEU A 88 10.37 12.33 14.35
N LEU A 89 10.36 13.11 13.26
CA LEU A 89 11.41 13.07 12.26
C LEU A 89 11.93 14.46 11.90
N ASP A 90 13.18 14.51 11.50
CA ASP A 90 13.75 15.69 10.84
C ASP A 90 13.09 15.92 9.46
N VAL A 91 12.98 17.18 9.05
CA VAL A 91 12.35 17.60 7.80
C VAL A 91 12.92 16.90 6.57
N ALA A 92 14.21 16.60 6.60
CA ALA A 92 14.90 15.87 5.51
C ALA A 92 14.33 14.47 5.26
N TRP A 93 13.69 13.86 6.26
CA TRP A 93 13.12 12.51 6.19
C TRP A 93 11.64 12.47 5.86
N TRP A 94 10.95 13.60 5.81
CA TRP A 94 9.51 13.64 5.59
C TRP A 94 9.09 13.00 4.26
N PRO A 95 9.75 13.30 3.11
CA PRO A 95 9.38 12.66 1.85
C PRO A 95 9.56 11.13 1.88
N ALA A 96 10.67 10.66 2.46
CA ALA A 96 10.92 9.23 2.59
C ALA A 96 9.88 8.54 3.46
N PHE A 97 9.48 9.17 4.55
CA PHE A 97 8.48 8.65 5.47
C PHE A 97 7.10 8.56 4.81
N TYR A 98 6.66 9.60 4.10
CA TYR A 98 5.40 9.58 3.35
C TYR A 98 5.35 8.46 2.32
N ASN A 99 6.40 8.33 1.52
CA ASN A 99 6.49 7.27 0.52
C ASN A 99 6.57 5.87 1.15
N ALA A 100 7.27 5.72 2.27
CA ALA A 100 7.31 4.46 3.02
C ALA A 100 5.95 4.08 3.60
N VAL A 101 5.18 5.03 4.13
CA VAL A 101 3.81 4.80 4.60
C VAL A 101 2.90 4.39 3.45
N ALA A 102 2.95 5.08 2.31
CA ALA A 102 2.19 4.71 1.12
C ALA A 102 2.54 3.29 0.64
N PHE A 103 3.83 2.96 0.58
CA PHE A 103 4.30 1.63 0.22
C PHE A 103 3.81 0.56 1.21
N ALA A 104 3.86 0.83 2.51
CA ALA A 104 3.36 -0.07 3.54
C ALA A 104 1.85 -0.33 3.43
N VAL A 105 1.06 0.70 3.08
CA VAL A 105 -0.39 0.55 2.84
C VAL A 105 -0.66 -0.36 1.65
N TRP A 106 0.08 -0.20 0.55
CA TRP A 106 -0.02 -1.08 -0.60
C TRP A 106 0.35 -2.53 -0.26
N LEU A 107 1.43 -2.73 0.51
CA LEU A 107 1.82 -4.06 0.99
C LEU A 107 0.75 -4.67 1.90
N ALA A 108 0.17 -3.90 2.80
CA ALA A 108 -0.91 -4.36 3.68
C ALA A 108 -2.15 -4.77 2.88
N LEU A 109 -2.51 -4.01 1.83
CA LEU A 109 -3.59 -4.35 0.92
C LEU A 109 -3.32 -5.68 0.19
N LEU A 110 -2.12 -5.84 -0.36
CA LEU A 110 -1.70 -7.09 -1.01
C LEU A 110 -1.73 -8.27 -0.03
N ALA A 111 -1.19 -8.10 1.17
CA ALA A 111 -1.24 -9.10 2.23
C ALA A 111 -2.69 -9.47 2.59
N ARG A 112 -3.59 -8.49 2.60
CA ARG A 112 -5.01 -8.71 2.88
C ARG A 112 -5.70 -9.52 1.79
N ILE A 113 -5.39 -9.27 0.51
CA ILE A 113 -5.90 -10.04 -0.62
C ILE A 113 -5.51 -11.52 -0.49
N PHE A 114 -4.26 -11.80 -0.14
CA PHE A 114 -3.75 -13.17 0.02
C PHE A 114 -4.06 -13.82 1.37
N SER A 115 -4.68 -13.10 2.28
CA SER A 115 -5.09 -13.64 3.58
C SER A 115 -6.05 -14.84 3.41
N PRO A 116 -5.89 -15.94 4.18
CA PRO A 116 -6.81 -17.07 4.17
C PRO A 116 -8.23 -16.70 4.62
N ARG A 117 -8.36 -15.60 5.40
CA ARG A 117 -9.65 -15.09 5.86
C ARG A 117 -10.50 -14.47 4.73
N LEU A 118 -9.89 -14.11 3.61
CA LEU A 118 -10.58 -13.52 2.48
C LEU A 118 -10.81 -14.59 1.41
N THR A 119 -12.04 -15.02 1.24
CA THR A 119 -12.44 -16.07 0.30
C THR A 119 -12.86 -15.49 -1.05
N LEU A 120 -11.98 -14.75 -1.71
CA LEU A 120 -12.25 -14.22 -3.04
C LEU A 120 -11.79 -15.22 -4.11
N PRO A 121 -12.58 -15.44 -5.16
CA PRO A 121 -12.09 -16.08 -6.38
C PRO A 121 -11.07 -15.17 -7.06
N GLN A 122 -10.13 -15.74 -7.79
CA GLN A 122 -9.22 -14.98 -8.66
C GLN A 122 -8.30 -13.96 -7.96
N LYS A 123 -7.88 -14.23 -6.71
CA LYS A 123 -6.95 -13.37 -5.97
C LYS A 123 -5.71 -12.90 -6.76
N PRO A 124 -5.05 -13.74 -7.59
CA PRO A 124 -3.92 -13.29 -8.41
C PRO A 124 -4.28 -12.16 -9.37
N TRP A 125 -5.45 -12.20 -9.98
CA TRP A 125 -5.91 -11.15 -10.89
C TRP A 125 -6.25 -9.85 -10.18
N LEU A 126 -6.81 -9.95 -8.97
CA LEU A 126 -7.04 -8.78 -8.11
C LEU A 126 -5.72 -8.13 -7.69
N ALA A 127 -4.72 -8.94 -7.31
CA ALA A 127 -3.40 -8.42 -6.99
C ALA A 127 -2.71 -7.80 -8.21
N ALA A 128 -2.83 -8.40 -9.40
CA ALA A 128 -2.33 -7.81 -10.63
C ALA A 128 -3.03 -6.47 -10.94
N GLY A 129 -4.34 -6.38 -10.78
CA GLY A 129 -5.09 -5.12 -10.91
C GLY A 129 -4.58 -4.03 -9.96
N VAL A 130 -4.33 -4.38 -8.71
CA VAL A 130 -3.76 -3.48 -7.70
C VAL A 130 -2.35 -3.00 -8.07
N LEU A 131 -1.53 -3.86 -8.67
CA LEU A 131 -0.18 -3.50 -9.12
C LEU A 131 -0.18 -2.63 -10.37
N LEU A 132 -1.23 -2.71 -11.20
CA LEU A 132 -1.34 -1.96 -12.45
C LEU A 132 -2.05 -0.60 -12.27
N ALA A 133 -2.84 -0.44 -11.22
CA ALA A 133 -3.50 0.82 -10.87
C ALA A 133 -2.52 1.87 -10.33
#